data_b3a081c92db8b03406a0b81dfc14dc4c
#
_entry.id   b3a081c92db8b03406a0b81dfc14dc4c
#
_cell.length_a   1.000
_cell.length_b   1.000
_cell.length_c   1.000
_cell.angle_alpha   90.00
_cell.angle_beta   90.00
_cell.angle_gamma   90.00
#
_symmetry.space_group_name_H-M   'P 1'
#
loop_
_entity.id
_entity.type
_entity.pdbx_description
1 polymer ?
#
loop_
_entity_poly.entity_id
_entity_poly.type
_entity_poly.pdbx_seq_one_letter_code
_entity_poly.pdbx_strand_id
1 'polypeptide(L)'
;MKKYIAVLLCFLFPLAALSAESGYAVKYDGGSITDLKTGTELRLVMNGKDILLMHKHDVVQTIPAASVTEISYGQDVHRRIGAAIGLAIVSFGLGALMALTKSKKHFVGLTWQTGDTKGGFAMQCDKNDYRGILTGLEGLTGKKAIDSEAMTVKN
;
A
#
# COMPACT_ATOMS: atom_id res chain seq x y z
N MET A 1 -35.74 -20.26 34.56
CA MET A 1 -34.31 -20.50 34.24
C MET A 1 -33.97 -20.33 32.76
N LYS A 2 -34.77 -20.84 31.81
CA LYS A 2 -34.47 -20.70 30.35
C LYS A 2 -34.46 -19.25 29.81
N LYS A 3 -35.23 -18.33 30.42
CA LYS A 3 -35.32 -16.91 30.01
C LYS A 3 -34.06 -16.10 30.36
N TYR A 4 -33.32 -16.44 31.39
CA TYR A 4 -32.12 -15.74 31.84
C TYR A 4 -30.86 -16.17 31.07
N ILE A 5 -30.88 -17.40 30.51
CA ILE A 5 -29.79 -17.92 29.68
C ILE A 5 -29.74 -17.17 28.33
N ALA A 6 -30.90 -16.82 27.76
CA ALA A 6 -30.95 -16.05 26.52
C ALA A 6 -30.45 -14.63 26.66
N VAL A 7 -30.70 -13.97 27.81
CA VAL A 7 -30.22 -12.63 28.11
C VAL A 7 -28.70 -12.65 28.33
N LEU A 8 -28.18 -13.67 28.98
CA LEU A 8 -26.72 -13.82 29.19
C LEU A 8 -25.97 -14.05 27.88
N LEU A 9 -26.57 -14.79 26.93
CA LEU A 9 -25.98 -15.03 25.61
C LEU A 9 -25.86 -13.74 24.75
N CYS A 10 -26.83 -12.83 24.89
CA CYS A 10 -26.83 -11.57 24.17
C CYS A 10 -25.73 -10.60 24.66
N PHE A 11 -25.27 -10.70 25.91
CA PHE A 11 -24.21 -9.88 26.46
C PHE A 11 -22.80 -10.37 26.09
N LEU A 12 -22.65 -11.62 25.66
CA LEU A 12 -21.36 -12.21 25.26
C LEU A 12 -21.00 -11.95 23.79
N PHE A 13 -21.94 -11.46 22.99
CA PHE A 13 -21.74 -11.27 21.55
C PHE A 13 -21.04 -9.95 21.11
N PRO A 14 -21.04 -8.84 21.88
CA PRO A 14 -20.40 -7.60 21.39
C PRO A 14 -18.88 -7.55 21.58
N LEU A 15 -18.25 -8.54 22.22
CA LEU A 15 -16.79 -8.51 22.42
C LEU A 15 -15.96 -9.09 21.28
N ALA A 16 -16.60 -9.73 20.30
CA ALA A 16 -15.90 -10.33 19.14
C ALA A 16 -15.75 -9.37 17.95
N ALA A 17 -16.27 -8.15 18.02
CA ALA A 17 -16.12 -7.12 17.00
C ALA A 17 -14.94 -6.16 17.26
N LEU A 18 -13.93 -6.58 18.01
CA LEU A 18 -12.61 -5.99 17.91
C LEU A 18 -12.06 -6.45 16.55
N SER A 19 -12.37 -5.65 15.53
CA SER A 19 -11.79 -5.76 14.20
C SER A 19 -10.28 -5.83 14.38
N ALA A 20 -9.69 -6.98 14.17
CA ALA A 20 -8.28 -7.05 13.88
C ALA A 20 -8.09 -6.08 12.73
N GLU A 21 -7.30 -5.02 12.93
CA GLU A 21 -6.93 -4.09 11.86
C GLU A 21 -6.25 -4.93 10.78
N SER A 22 -7.04 -5.35 9.81
CA SER A 22 -6.59 -6.16 8.69
C SER A 22 -5.81 -5.27 7.76
N GLY A 23 -4.51 -5.19 8.00
CA GLY A 23 -3.56 -4.49 7.13
C GLY A 23 -2.56 -5.46 6.54
N TYR A 24 -1.98 -5.09 5.42
CA TYR A 24 -0.92 -5.83 4.75
C TYR A 24 0.45 -5.36 5.23
N ALA A 25 1.33 -6.31 5.54
CA ALA A 25 2.72 -5.99 5.81
C ALA A 25 3.44 -5.64 4.49
N VAL A 26 4.02 -4.45 4.43
CA VAL A 26 4.74 -3.95 3.26
C VAL A 26 6.04 -3.30 3.70
N LYS A 27 7.00 -3.17 2.76
CA LYS A 27 8.23 -2.42 3.02
C LYS A 27 8.27 -1.19 2.13
N TYR A 28 8.52 -0.04 2.75
CA TYR A 28 8.72 1.20 2.01
C TYR A 28 9.98 1.10 1.15
N ASP A 29 9.86 1.42 -0.13
CA ASP A 29 10.98 1.31 -1.06
C ASP A 29 11.39 2.65 -1.68
N GLY A 30 10.69 3.71 -1.34
CA GLY A 30 11.01 5.09 -1.72
C GLY A 30 9.80 5.87 -2.19
N GLY A 31 9.92 7.18 -2.19
CA GLY A 31 8.85 8.09 -2.60
C GLY A 31 8.95 9.45 -1.95
N SER A 32 7.85 10.17 -1.93
CA SER A 32 7.75 11.54 -1.39
C SER A 32 7.58 11.62 0.13
N ILE A 33 7.49 10.48 0.84
CA ILE A 33 7.34 10.49 2.30
C ILE A 33 8.73 10.65 2.92
N THR A 34 9.03 11.86 3.39
CA THR A 34 10.38 12.30 3.77
C THR A 34 10.95 11.63 5.02
N ASP A 35 10.08 11.20 5.94
CA ASP A 35 10.50 10.66 7.25
C ASP A 35 10.72 9.14 7.24
N LEU A 36 10.54 8.50 6.09
CA LEU A 36 10.70 7.06 5.94
C LEU A 36 11.97 6.71 5.17
N LYS A 37 12.73 5.79 5.73
CA LYS A 37 13.90 5.20 5.06
C LYS A 37 13.48 3.98 4.24
N THR A 38 14.14 3.78 3.10
CA THR A 38 13.98 2.55 2.31
C THR A 38 14.22 1.32 3.17
N GLY A 39 13.33 0.33 3.06
CA GLY A 39 13.35 -0.89 3.87
C GLY A 39 12.55 -0.82 5.17
N THR A 40 11.99 0.35 5.51
CA THR A 40 11.11 0.47 6.70
C THR A 40 9.88 -0.41 6.53
N GLU A 41 9.62 -1.25 7.52
CA GLU A 41 8.43 -2.09 7.57
C GLU A 41 7.22 -1.25 7.98
N LEU A 42 6.19 -1.34 7.17
CA LEU A 42 4.95 -0.61 7.35
C LEU A 42 3.77 -1.57 7.29
N ARG A 43 2.65 -1.13 7.79
CA ARG A 43 1.35 -1.77 7.60
C ARG A 43 0.49 -0.88 6.71
N LEU A 44 0.03 -1.43 5.61
CA LEU A 44 -0.94 -0.80 4.71
C LEU A 44 -2.34 -1.18 5.15
N VAL A 45 -3.15 -0.22 5.55
CA VAL A 45 -4.54 -0.41 5.97
C VAL A 45 -5.44 0.33 5.00
N MET A 46 -6.46 -0.34 4.51
CA MET A 46 -7.50 0.24 3.66
C MET A 46 -8.78 0.38 4.48
N ASN A 47 -9.13 1.62 4.82
CA ASN A 47 -10.23 1.94 5.71
C ASN A 47 -11.32 2.72 4.96
N GLY A 48 -12.15 2.02 4.18
CA GLY A 48 -13.37 2.55 3.56
C GLY A 48 -13.24 3.81 2.68
N LYS A 49 -12.51 4.81 3.12
CA LYS A 49 -12.28 6.10 2.42
C LYS A 49 -10.80 6.44 2.25
N ASP A 50 -9.96 5.87 3.12
CA ASP A 50 -8.58 6.27 3.24
C ASP A 50 -7.65 5.05 3.16
N ILE A 51 -6.46 5.30 2.65
CA ILE A 51 -5.33 4.39 2.66
C ILE A 51 -4.38 4.92 3.73
N LEU A 52 -4.16 4.12 4.75
CA LEU A 52 -3.29 4.46 5.87
C LEU A 52 -1.99 3.67 5.77
N LEU A 53 -0.88 4.36 5.92
CA LEU A 53 0.41 3.75 6.16
C LEU A 53 0.75 3.89 7.63
N MET A 54 0.97 2.77 8.28
CA MET A 54 1.30 2.73 9.70
C MET A 54 2.70 2.19 9.90
N HIS A 55 3.47 2.86 10.77
CA HIS A 55 4.74 2.35 11.28
C HIS A 55 4.56 2.02 12.75
N LYS A 56 4.66 0.73 13.09
CA LYS A 56 4.31 0.22 14.43
C LYS A 56 2.84 0.52 14.75
N HIS A 57 2.58 1.50 15.61
CA HIS A 57 1.24 1.91 16.04
C HIS A 57 0.85 3.31 15.53
N ASP A 58 1.77 4.01 14.87
CA ASP A 58 1.56 5.39 14.43
C ASP A 58 1.20 5.45 12.94
N VAL A 59 0.23 6.28 12.61
CA VAL A 59 -0.10 6.59 11.21
C VAL A 59 0.94 7.57 10.68
N VAL A 60 1.76 7.13 9.75
CA VAL A 60 2.80 7.97 9.13
C VAL A 60 2.31 8.70 7.89
N GLN A 61 1.29 8.16 7.22
CA GLN A 61 0.67 8.80 6.05
C GLN A 61 -0.79 8.38 5.92
N THR A 62 -1.66 9.36 5.68
CA THR A 62 -3.06 9.15 5.29
C THR A 62 -3.26 9.66 3.87
N ILE A 63 -3.82 8.82 3.00
CA ILE A 63 -4.08 9.14 1.61
C ILE A 63 -5.56 8.91 1.34
N PRO A 64 -6.36 9.97 1.11
CA PRO A 64 -7.74 9.80 0.70
C PRO A 64 -7.82 9.00 -0.60
N ALA A 65 -8.65 7.97 -0.66
CA ALA A 65 -8.78 7.12 -1.84
C ALA A 65 -9.18 7.93 -3.09
N ALA A 66 -10.00 8.96 -2.91
CA ALA A 66 -10.40 9.86 -3.98
C ALA A 66 -9.25 10.71 -4.55
N SER A 67 -8.18 10.92 -3.78
CA SER A 67 -7.01 11.68 -4.23
C SER A 67 -6.01 10.85 -5.04
N VAL A 68 -6.15 9.53 -5.01
CA VAL A 68 -5.24 8.62 -5.75
C VAL A 68 -5.37 8.88 -7.25
N THR A 69 -4.22 9.09 -7.89
CA THR A 69 -4.15 9.36 -9.33
C THR A 69 -3.77 8.12 -10.13
N GLU A 70 -2.89 7.28 -9.60
CA GLU A 70 -2.45 6.05 -10.27
C GLU A 70 -2.08 4.97 -9.25
N ILE A 71 -2.37 3.72 -9.63
CA ILE A 71 -1.85 2.51 -9.01
C ILE A 71 -1.00 1.82 -10.05
N SER A 72 0.23 1.43 -9.72
CA SER A 72 1.13 0.72 -10.61
C SER A 72 1.73 -0.49 -9.93
N TYR A 73 2.11 -1.51 -10.70
CA TYR A 73 2.81 -2.68 -10.18
C TYR A 73 3.89 -3.14 -11.17
N GLY A 74 4.88 -3.89 -10.68
CA GLY A 74 5.99 -4.40 -11.49
C GLY A 74 7.34 -3.85 -11.05
N GLN A 75 8.38 -4.12 -11.83
CA GLN A 75 9.76 -3.75 -11.45
C GLN A 75 10.07 -2.27 -11.71
N ASP A 76 9.38 -1.63 -12.65
CA ASP A 76 9.62 -0.24 -13.05
C ASP A 76 8.73 0.79 -12.30
N VAL A 77 8.11 0.37 -11.18
CA VAL A 77 7.22 1.22 -10.39
C VAL A 77 7.89 2.53 -9.95
N HIS A 78 9.16 2.48 -9.54
CA HIS A 78 9.91 3.66 -9.10
C HIS A 78 10.00 4.73 -10.16
N ARG A 79 10.29 4.32 -11.40
CA ARG A 79 10.41 5.24 -12.53
C ARG A 79 9.07 5.92 -12.82
N ARG A 80 7.96 5.19 -12.72
CA ARG A 80 6.63 5.76 -12.92
C ARG A 80 6.26 6.76 -11.85
N ILE A 81 6.48 6.42 -10.58
CA ILE A 81 6.22 7.32 -9.46
C ILE A 81 7.06 8.58 -9.61
N GLY A 82 8.36 8.46 -9.86
CA GLY A 82 9.26 9.60 -10.06
C GLY A 82 8.78 10.54 -11.17
N ALA A 83 8.35 9.98 -12.29
CA ALA A 83 7.78 10.76 -13.39
C ALA A 83 6.47 11.44 -13.01
N ALA A 84 5.60 10.78 -12.25
CA ALA A 84 4.29 11.31 -11.86
C ALA A 84 4.39 12.47 -10.86
N ILE A 85 5.35 12.41 -9.93
CA ILE A 85 5.53 13.45 -8.89
C ILE A 85 6.61 14.47 -9.23
N GLY A 86 7.32 14.29 -10.34
CA GLY A 86 8.39 15.20 -10.77
C GLY A 86 9.65 15.13 -9.89
N LEU A 87 9.84 14.06 -9.13
CA LEU A 87 11.01 13.83 -8.29
C LEU A 87 11.81 12.64 -8.84
N ALA A 88 13.14 12.79 -8.90
CA ALA A 88 14.01 11.66 -9.09
C ALA A 88 13.98 10.79 -7.84
N ILE A 89 13.16 9.72 -7.85
CA ILE A 89 13.21 8.71 -6.78
C ILE A 89 14.49 7.91 -6.99
N VAL A 90 15.49 8.29 -6.27
CA VAL A 90 16.73 7.53 -6.20
C VAL A 90 16.44 6.39 -5.20
N SER A 91 16.13 5.20 -5.70
CA SER A 91 16.16 4.01 -4.87
C SER A 91 17.62 3.72 -4.52
N PHE A 92 18.06 4.31 -3.40
CA PHE A 92 19.40 4.07 -2.90
C PHE A 92 19.56 2.60 -2.48
N GLY A 93 20.23 1.84 -3.31
CA GLY A 93 20.87 0.60 -2.90
C GLY A 93 20.16 -0.71 -3.21
N LEU A 94 18.89 -0.74 -3.62
CA LEU A 94 18.22 -2.02 -3.92
C LEU A 94 18.31 -2.44 -5.39
N GLY A 95 18.46 -1.50 -6.31
CA GLY A 95 18.60 -1.81 -7.74
C GLY A 95 19.86 -2.64 -8.06
N ALA A 96 20.96 -2.37 -7.38
CA ALA A 96 22.22 -3.11 -7.56
C ALA A 96 22.17 -4.50 -6.86
N LEU A 97 21.46 -4.63 -5.74
CA LEU A 97 21.29 -5.91 -5.03
C LEU A 97 20.25 -6.80 -5.68
N MET A 98 19.29 -6.25 -6.42
CA MET A 98 18.26 -7.01 -7.12
C MET A 98 18.81 -7.84 -8.28
N ALA A 99 19.90 -7.40 -8.90
CA ALA A 99 20.57 -8.15 -9.96
C ALA A 99 21.19 -9.47 -9.45
N LEU A 100 21.40 -9.58 -8.14
CA LEU A 100 22.07 -10.73 -7.50
C LEU A 100 21.11 -11.72 -6.82
N THR A 101 19.86 -11.34 -6.56
CA THR A 101 18.87 -12.21 -5.94
C THR A 101 17.84 -12.68 -6.95
N LYS A 102 17.79 -13.99 -7.21
CA LYS A 102 16.80 -14.66 -8.09
C LYS A 102 15.34 -14.59 -7.58
N SER A 103 15.07 -13.86 -6.52
CA SER A 103 13.72 -13.71 -5.97
C SER A 103 13.00 -12.56 -6.65
N LYS A 104 11.96 -12.87 -7.42
CA LYS A 104 11.08 -11.84 -7.98
C LYS A 104 10.35 -11.13 -6.84
N LYS A 105 10.71 -9.90 -6.59
CA LYS A 105 10.03 -9.05 -5.63
C LYS A 105 8.82 -8.39 -6.30
N HIS A 106 7.75 -8.25 -5.55
CA HIS A 106 6.53 -7.60 -6.03
C HIS A 106 6.51 -6.16 -5.53
N PHE A 107 6.52 -5.20 -6.45
CA PHE A 107 6.43 -3.79 -6.13
C PHE A 107 5.07 -3.26 -6.53
N VAL A 108 4.48 -2.47 -5.64
CA VAL A 108 3.26 -1.72 -5.89
C VAL A 108 3.56 -0.25 -5.64
N GLY A 109 3.15 0.58 -6.57
CA GLY A 109 3.27 2.02 -6.50
C GLY A 109 1.93 2.69 -6.38
N LEU A 110 1.89 3.77 -5.61
CA LEU A 110 0.73 4.61 -5.44
C LEU A 110 1.13 6.07 -5.64
N THR A 111 0.37 6.79 -6.44
CA THR A 111 0.50 8.24 -6.56
C THR A 111 -0.83 8.92 -6.24
N TRP A 112 -0.77 10.09 -5.68
CA TRP A 112 -1.94 10.88 -5.33
C TRP A 112 -1.70 12.37 -5.56
N GLN A 113 -2.76 13.13 -5.62
CA GLN A 113 -2.72 14.58 -5.70
C GLN A 113 -3.80 15.18 -4.81
N THR A 114 -3.39 16.12 -3.95
CA THR A 114 -4.30 16.88 -3.09
C THR A 114 -4.02 18.36 -3.33
N GLY A 115 -4.94 19.04 -4.00
CA GLY A 115 -4.71 20.41 -4.50
C GLY A 115 -3.52 20.42 -5.46
N ASP A 116 -2.55 21.28 -5.17
CA ASP A 116 -1.31 21.40 -5.98
C ASP A 116 -0.19 20.44 -5.52
N THR A 117 -0.39 19.73 -4.42
CA THR A 117 0.61 18.81 -3.87
C THR A 117 0.45 17.42 -4.47
N LYS A 118 1.52 16.93 -5.09
CA LYS A 118 1.64 15.57 -5.61
C LYS A 118 2.47 14.72 -4.66
N GLY A 119 2.03 13.52 -4.43
CA GLY A 119 2.78 12.54 -3.66
C GLY A 119 2.76 11.17 -4.32
N GLY A 120 3.69 10.34 -3.93
CA GLY A 120 3.76 8.97 -4.40
C GLY A 120 4.82 8.18 -3.65
N PHE A 121 4.64 6.88 -3.56
CA PHE A 121 5.62 5.97 -2.98
C PHE A 121 5.54 4.60 -3.63
N ALA A 122 6.66 3.90 -3.58
CA ALA A 122 6.77 2.50 -3.91
C ALA A 122 6.85 1.66 -2.64
N MET A 123 6.22 0.51 -2.65
CA MET A 123 6.29 -0.48 -1.59
C MET A 123 6.59 -1.86 -2.15
N GLN A 124 7.42 -2.61 -1.43
CA GLN A 124 7.64 -4.02 -1.69
C GLN A 124 6.59 -4.81 -0.91
N CYS A 125 5.90 -5.71 -1.60
CA CYS A 125 4.85 -6.57 -1.06
C CYS A 125 5.29 -8.04 -1.05
N ASP A 126 4.73 -8.84 -0.14
CA ASP A 126 4.86 -10.28 -0.21
C ASP A 126 4.14 -10.85 -1.44
N LYS A 127 4.67 -11.94 -1.99
CA LYS A 127 4.10 -12.60 -3.18
C LYS A 127 2.68 -13.11 -2.96
N ASN A 128 2.29 -13.39 -1.72
CA ASN A 128 0.95 -13.87 -1.39
C ASN A 128 -0.04 -12.71 -1.24
N ASP A 129 0.45 -11.54 -0.83
CA ASP A 129 -0.38 -10.39 -0.46
C ASP A 129 -0.55 -9.37 -1.60
N TYR A 130 0.41 -9.29 -2.55
CA TYR A 130 0.40 -8.22 -3.55
C TYR A 130 -0.88 -8.15 -4.38
N ARG A 131 -1.49 -9.31 -4.70
CA ARG A 131 -2.77 -9.35 -5.44
C ARG A 131 -3.92 -8.83 -4.60
N GLY A 132 -3.96 -9.19 -3.32
CA GLY A 132 -4.94 -8.67 -2.37
C GLY A 132 -4.81 -7.16 -2.22
N ILE A 133 -3.59 -6.65 -2.12
CA ILE A 133 -3.29 -5.22 -2.07
C ILE A 133 -3.80 -4.52 -3.33
N LEU A 134 -3.46 -5.03 -4.53
CA LEU A 134 -3.92 -4.45 -5.79
C LEU A 134 -5.44 -4.42 -5.90
N THR A 135 -6.09 -5.56 -5.63
CA THR A 135 -7.56 -5.65 -5.68
C THR A 135 -8.22 -4.72 -4.68
N GLY A 136 -7.69 -4.63 -3.47
CA GLY A 136 -8.18 -3.71 -2.44
C GLY A 136 -8.03 -2.25 -2.84
N LEU A 137 -6.86 -1.86 -3.35
CA LEU A 137 -6.60 -0.51 -3.84
C LEU A 137 -7.49 -0.17 -5.04
N GLU A 138 -7.63 -1.08 -6.02
CA GLU A 138 -8.54 -0.88 -7.16
C GLU A 138 -9.99 -0.72 -6.72
N GLY A 139 -10.45 -1.56 -5.80
CA GLY A 139 -11.82 -1.49 -5.28
C GLY A 139 -12.09 -0.20 -4.51
N LEU A 140 -11.12 0.25 -3.71
CA LEU A 140 -11.25 1.45 -2.89
C LEU A 140 -11.18 2.74 -3.72
N THR A 141 -10.32 2.80 -4.72
CA THR A 141 -10.06 4.01 -5.51
C THR A 141 -10.86 4.08 -6.81
N GLY A 142 -11.40 2.95 -7.27
CA GLY A 142 -12.03 2.82 -8.59
C GLY A 142 -11.05 2.87 -9.77
N LYS A 143 -9.74 2.84 -9.51
CA LYS A 143 -8.70 2.91 -10.54
C LYS A 143 -8.09 1.54 -10.79
N LYS A 144 -7.81 1.24 -12.07
CA LYS A 144 -7.11 0.01 -12.44
C LYS A 144 -5.61 0.14 -12.26
N ALA A 145 -5.00 -0.91 -11.73
CA ALA A 145 -3.56 -0.97 -11.62
C ALA A 145 -2.91 -1.14 -13.00
N ILE A 146 -1.84 -0.39 -13.23
CA ILE A 146 -1.09 -0.38 -14.47
C ILE A 146 0.17 -1.23 -14.28
N ASP A 147 0.38 -2.18 -15.20
CA ASP A 147 1.62 -2.94 -15.26
C ASP A 147 2.75 -2.04 -15.76
N SER A 148 3.75 -1.82 -14.92
CA SER A 148 4.88 -0.97 -15.25
C SER A 148 5.81 -1.58 -16.30
N GLU A 149 5.80 -2.91 -16.45
CA GLU A 149 6.63 -3.63 -17.42
C GLU A 149 6.00 -3.65 -18.83
N ALA A 150 4.67 -3.62 -18.92
CA ALA A 150 3.95 -3.72 -20.19
C ALA A 150 4.22 -2.53 -21.14
N MET A 151 4.73 -1.41 -20.64
CA MET A 151 5.04 -0.23 -21.47
C MET A 151 6.48 -0.19 -22.00
N THR A 152 7.36 -1.06 -21.52
CA THR A 152 8.78 -1.07 -21.93
C THR A 152 8.99 -1.82 -23.25
N VAL A 153 7.99 -2.51 -23.77
CA VAL A 153 8.07 -3.37 -24.99
C VAL A 153 7.62 -2.65 -26.27
N LYS A 154 7.53 -1.33 -26.28
CA LYS A 154 7.22 -0.57 -27.50
C LYS A 154 8.35 0.41 -27.83
N ASN A 155 9.43 -0.14 -28.37
CA ASN A 155 10.33 0.52 -29.34
C ASN A 155 10.98 -0.52 -30.20
#